data_0a824c2ab4b357b3386c99ade6e0e34d
#
_entry.id   0a824c2ab4b357b3386c99ade6e0e34d
#
_cell.length_a   1.000
_cell.length_b   1.000
_cell.length_c   1.000
_cell.angle_alpha   90.00
_cell.angle_beta   90.00
_cell.angle_gamma   90.00
#
_symmetry.space_group_name_H-M   'P 1'
#
loop_
_entity.id
_entity.type
_entity.pdbx_description
1 polymer ?
#
loop_
_entity_poly.entity_id
_entity_poly.type
_entity_poly.pdbx_seq_one_letter_code
_entity_poly.pdbx_strand_id
1 'polypeptide(L)'
;SLLKILLSNECIYDCKYCLNRVSNDRVRTTFTPDEICTLVVEFYRRNYIEGLFLSSGIVKSPTYTMELMYQAIYLLRTKYHFNGYIHVKAIPGTSDELITNMGYLVDRMSVNLELPTIDGLKKLAPHKNPKKLVAPIRQIQNGIVDHRLMIGKDASMERSQSNKYLKHTIFQENPYQRIQTGSSPLTLADPSLKNTLR
;
A
#
# COMPACT_ATOMS: atom_id res chain seq x y z
N SER A 1 -19.69 -1.66 1.18
CA SER A 1 -19.03 -2.67 0.32
C SER A 1 -17.64 -2.25 -0.07
N LEU A 2 -16.69 -3.23 -0.23
CA LEU A 2 -15.30 -2.96 -0.63
C LEU A 2 -14.98 -3.70 -1.93
N LEU A 3 -14.34 -3.00 -2.88
CA LEU A 3 -13.69 -3.65 -4.00
C LEU A 3 -12.41 -4.33 -3.48
N LYS A 4 -12.40 -5.65 -3.49
CA LYS A 4 -11.21 -6.44 -3.16
C LYS A 4 -10.49 -6.85 -4.43
N ILE A 5 -9.28 -6.35 -4.64
CA ILE A 5 -8.51 -6.59 -5.85
C ILE A 5 -7.03 -6.88 -5.54
N LEU A 6 -6.41 -7.66 -6.41
CA LEU A 6 -4.97 -7.83 -6.48
C LEU A 6 -4.41 -6.88 -7.55
N LEU A 7 -3.38 -6.10 -7.21
CA LEU A 7 -2.63 -5.35 -8.21
C LEU A 7 -1.98 -6.33 -9.21
N SER A 8 -1.47 -7.45 -8.71
CA SER A 8 -0.92 -8.51 -9.53
C SER A 8 -1.18 -9.89 -8.93
N ASN A 9 -1.47 -10.88 -9.78
CA ASN A 9 -1.45 -12.29 -9.43
C ASN A 9 -0.09 -12.96 -9.77
N GLU A 10 0.85 -12.20 -10.31
CA GLU A 10 2.23 -12.62 -10.52
C GLU A 10 2.99 -12.62 -9.19
N CYS A 11 3.76 -13.66 -8.90
CA CYS A 11 4.50 -13.75 -7.67
C CYS A 11 5.81 -14.51 -7.87
N ILE A 12 6.91 -13.97 -7.33
CA ILE A 12 8.22 -14.61 -7.33
C ILE A 12 8.37 -15.72 -6.27
N TYR A 13 7.40 -15.82 -5.33
CA TYR A 13 7.45 -16.79 -4.25
C TYR A 13 6.67 -18.06 -4.57
N ASP A 14 7.11 -19.17 -3.97
CA ASP A 14 6.49 -20.48 -4.12
C ASP A 14 5.86 -20.98 -2.80
N CYS A 15 5.01 -20.16 -2.18
CA CYS A 15 4.29 -20.56 -0.97
C CYS A 15 3.29 -21.69 -1.30
N LYS A 16 3.46 -22.86 -0.69
CA LYS A 16 2.72 -24.09 -1.03
C LYS A 16 1.20 -23.98 -0.92
N TYR A 17 0.70 -23.10 -0.09
CA TYR A 17 -0.73 -22.84 0.10
C TYR A 17 -1.31 -21.79 -0.85
N CYS A 18 -0.48 -21.10 -1.63
CA CYS A 18 -0.91 -19.97 -2.44
C CYS A 18 -1.24 -20.41 -3.88
N LEU A 19 -2.40 -20.00 -4.36
CA LEU A 19 -2.80 -20.24 -5.75
C LEU A 19 -1.92 -19.50 -6.76
N ASN A 20 -1.36 -18.35 -6.36
CA ASN A 20 -0.53 -17.48 -7.18
C ASN A 20 0.98 -17.77 -7.03
N ARG A 21 1.37 -18.90 -6.44
CA ARG A 21 2.78 -19.30 -6.36
C ARG A 21 3.40 -19.43 -7.75
N VAL A 22 4.71 -19.18 -7.85
CA VAL A 22 5.42 -19.15 -9.13
C VAL A 22 5.32 -20.47 -9.91
N SER A 23 5.28 -21.62 -9.21
CA SER A 23 5.23 -22.95 -9.84
C SER A 23 3.84 -23.34 -10.38
N ASN A 24 2.79 -22.58 -10.08
CA ASN A 24 1.47 -22.84 -10.64
C ASN A 24 1.35 -22.29 -12.07
N ASP A 25 0.88 -23.12 -12.98
CA ASP A 25 0.55 -22.70 -14.33
C ASP A 25 -0.80 -21.96 -14.33
N ARG A 26 -0.71 -20.63 -14.33
CA ARG A 26 -1.86 -19.71 -14.35
C ARG A 26 -1.55 -18.50 -15.22
N VAL A 27 -2.57 -17.98 -15.87
CA VAL A 27 -2.49 -16.69 -16.55
C VAL A 27 -2.08 -15.61 -15.54
N ARG A 28 -1.02 -14.88 -15.85
CA ARG A 28 -0.47 -13.82 -15.02
C ARG A 28 -0.86 -12.46 -15.57
N THR A 29 -1.29 -11.58 -14.68
CA THR A 29 -1.70 -10.23 -15.03
C THR A 29 -1.31 -9.27 -13.90
N THR A 30 -0.86 -8.10 -14.32
CA THR A 30 -0.52 -6.99 -13.41
C THR A 30 -1.24 -5.75 -13.89
N PHE A 31 -2.01 -5.14 -13.02
CA PHE A 31 -2.62 -3.83 -13.26
C PHE A 31 -1.57 -2.73 -13.16
N THR A 32 -1.69 -1.74 -14.00
CA THR A 32 -1.01 -0.47 -13.81
C THR A 32 -1.72 0.34 -12.70
N PRO A 33 -1.02 1.28 -12.04
CA PRO A 33 -1.64 2.19 -11.08
C PRO A 33 -2.87 2.94 -11.63
N ASP A 34 -2.81 3.39 -12.88
CA ASP A 34 -3.91 4.12 -13.52
C ASP A 34 -5.14 3.22 -13.79
N GLU A 35 -4.94 1.97 -14.17
CA GLU A 35 -6.03 1.01 -14.33
C GLU A 35 -6.75 0.75 -12.99
N ILE A 36 -6.00 0.58 -11.89
CA ILE A 36 -6.58 0.47 -10.54
C ILE A 36 -7.40 1.72 -10.21
N CYS A 37 -6.83 2.91 -10.47
CA CYS A 37 -7.52 4.17 -10.22
C CYS A 37 -8.83 4.28 -11.01
N THR A 38 -8.78 4.01 -12.31
CA THR A 38 -9.94 4.05 -13.19
C THR A 38 -11.05 3.12 -12.70
N LEU A 39 -10.69 1.87 -12.39
CA LEU A 39 -11.64 0.87 -11.92
C LEU A 39 -12.31 1.29 -10.59
N VAL A 40 -11.50 1.75 -9.62
CA VAL A 40 -11.98 2.16 -8.30
C VAL A 40 -12.90 3.36 -8.41
N VAL A 41 -12.50 4.40 -9.17
CA VAL A 41 -13.27 5.64 -9.32
C VAL A 41 -14.60 5.39 -10.03
N GLU A 42 -14.59 4.60 -11.10
CA GLU A 42 -15.81 4.26 -11.83
C GLU A 42 -16.81 3.48 -10.96
N PHE A 43 -16.35 2.52 -10.17
CA PHE A 43 -17.22 1.76 -9.29
C PHE A 43 -17.73 2.60 -8.11
N TYR A 44 -16.90 3.49 -7.60
CA TYR A 44 -17.27 4.39 -6.51
C TYR A 44 -18.33 5.42 -6.97
N ARG A 45 -18.14 6.04 -8.13
CA ARG A 45 -19.10 7.00 -8.72
C ARG A 45 -20.47 6.39 -8.98
N ARG A 46 -20.50 5.10 -9.29
CA ARG A 46 -21.75 4.34 -9.52
C ARG A 46 -22.35 3.77 -8.23
N ASN A 47 -21.81 4.09 -7.07
CA ASN A 47 -22.25 3.55 -5.78
C ASN A 47 -22.15 2.01 -5.65
N TYR A 48 -21.28 1.35 -6.41
CA TYR A 48 -21.08 -0.09 -6.29
C TYR A 48 -20.18 -0.45 -5.11
N ILE A 49 -19.28 0.47 -4.73
CA ILE A 49 -18.34 0.30 -3.63
C ILE A 49 -18.25 1.55 -2.75
N GLU A 50 -17.89 1.34 -1.50
CA GLU A 50 -17.60 2.39 -0.50
C GLU A 50 -16.10 2.54 -0.27
N GLY A 51 -15.30 1.58 -0.75
CA GLY A 51 -13.87 1.60 -0.57
C GLY A 51 -13.13 0.50 -1.34
N LEU A 52 -11.82 0.52 -1.16
CA LEU A 52 -10.86 -0.38 -1.81
C LEU A 52 -10.14 -1.24 -0.78
N PHE A 53 -10.00 -2.54 -1.06
CA PHE A 53 -9.06 -3.42 -0.42
C PHE A 53 -8.03 -3.89 -1.44
N LEU A 54 -6.82 -3.34 -1.36
CA LEU A 54 -5.72 -3.62 -2.28
C LEU A 54 -4.70 -4.56 -1.66
N SER A 55 -4.35 -5.61 -2.39
CA SER A 55 -3.24 -6.51 -2.10
C SER A 55 -2.51 -6.87 -3.39
N SER A 56 -1.46 -7.68 -3.32
CA SER A 56 -0.73 -8.11 -4.51
C SER A 56 0.04 -9.41 -4.28
N GLY A 57 0.31 -10.15 -5.34
CA GLY A 57 1.48 -11.00 -5.43
C GLY A 57 2.76 -10.16 -5.46
N ILE A 58 3.93 -10.76 -5.34
CA ILE A 58 5.22 -10.06 -5.38
C ILE A 58 5.80 -10.19 -6.80
N VAL A 59 5.73 -9.12 -7.57
CA VAL A 59 6.12 -9.15 -9.00
C VAL A 59 7.63 -9.32 -9.16
N LYS A 60 8.43 -8.32 -8.92
CA LYS A 60 9.90 -8.36 -9.05
C LYS A 60 10.60 -8.40 -7.71
N SER A 61 10.14 -7.56 -6.80
CA SER A 61 10.63 -7.47 -5.42
C SER A 61 9.52 -6.93 -4.51
N PRO A 62 9.63 -7.11 -3.18
CA PRO A 62 8.72 -6.51 -2.22
C PRO A 62 8.60 -5.00 -2.37
N THR A 63 9.72 -4.30 -2.48
CA THR A 63 9.77 -2.84 -2.62
C THR A 63 9.11 -2.40 -3.93
N TYR A 64 9.50 -2.95 -5.06
CA TYR A 64 8.91 -2.62 -6.35
C TYR A 64 7.38 -2.78 -6.37
N THR A 65 6.89 -3.90 -5.85
CA THR A 65 5.44 -4.16 -5.81
C THR A 65 4.72 -3.16 -4.89
N MET A 66 5.31 -2.86 -3.74
CA MET A 66 4.73 -1.90 -2.81
C MET A 66 4.76 -0.47 -3.37
N GLU A 67 5.77 -0.13 -4.19
CA GLU A 67 5.85 1.14 -4.93
C GLU A 67 4.68 1.31 -5.89
N LEU A 68 4.38 0.29 -6.69
CA LEU A 68 3.22 0.31 -7.59
C LEU A 68 1.90 0.48 -6.82
N MET A 69 1.75 -0.22 -5.70
CA MET A 69 0.59 -0.07 -4.83
C MET A 69 0.51 1.36 -4.26
N TYR A 70 1.64 1.90 -3.82
CA TYR A 70 1.72 3.28 -3.32
C TYR A 70 1.32 4.30 -4.39
N GLN A 71 1.82 4.16 -5.61
CA GLN A 71 1.46 5.03 -6.73
C GLN A 71 -0.05 5.03 -6.97
N ALA A 72 -0.68 3.85 -7.01
CA ALA A 72 -2.13 3.75 -7.20
C ALA A 72 -2.90 4.48 -6.08
N ILE A 73 -2.53 4.26 -4.82
CA ILE A 73 -3.18 4.89 -3.67
C ILE A 73 -2.93 6.40 -3.65
N TYR A 74 -1.71 6.82 -3.96
CA TYR A 74 -1.36 8.23 -4.05
C TYR A 74 -2.20 8.95 -5.11
N LEU A 75 -2.30 8.39 -6.31
CA LEU A 75 -3.14 8.94 -7.39
C LEU A 75 -4.62 8.99 -6.98
N LEU A 76 -5.14 7.95 -6.35
CA LEU A 76 -6.52 7.94 -5.85
C LEU A 76 -6.78 9.09 -4.89
N ARG A 77 -5.88 9.35 -3.95
CA ARG A 77 -6.06 10.41 -2.95
C ARG A 77 -5.83 11.82 -3.52
N THR A 78 -4.81 12.01 -4.35
CA THR A 78 -4.38 13.34 -4.81
C THR A 78 -5.05 13.77 -6.12
N LYS A 79 -5.03 12.92 -7.13
CA LYS A 79 -5.56 13.24 -8.47
C LYS A 79 -7.08 13.04 -8.55
N TYR A 80 -7.57 11.93 -7.99
CA TYR A 80 -9.00 11.58 -8.10
C TYR A 80 -9.81 11.99 -6.89
N HIS A 81 -9.18 12.53 -5.83
CA HIS A 81 -9.82 12.96 -4.58
C HIS A 81 -10.75 11.89 -3.99
N PHE A 82 -10.32 10.64 -4.08
CA PHE A 82 -11.09 9.51 -3.58
C PHE A 82 -11.14 9.53 -2.05
N ASN A 83 -12.31 9.76 -1.49
CA ASN A 83 -12.56 9.83 -0.04
C ASN A 83 -13.11 8.53 0.56
N GLY A 84 -13.27 7.48 -0.25
CA GLY A 84 -13.69 6.17 0.22
C GLY A 84 -12.64 5.50 1.11
N TYR A 85 -13.07 4.47 1.84
CA TYR A 85 -12.20 3.70 2.70
C TYR A 85 -11.12 2.94 1.90
N ILE A 86 -9.88 2.98 2.35
CA ILE A 86 -8.78 2.23 1.74
C ILE A 86 -8.11 1.33 2.78
N HIS A 87 -8.12 0.04 2.47
CA HIS A 87 -7.35 -0.97 3.19
C HIS A 87 -6.27 -1.55 2.27
N VAL A 88 -5.01 -1.50 2.71
CA VAL A 88 -3.87 -2.07 1.99
C VAL A 88 -3.23 -3.19 2.78
N LYS A 89 -2.89 -4.29 2.10
CA LYS A 89 -1.98 -5.29 2.64
C LYS A 89 -0.54 -4.88 2.37
N ALA A 90 0.16 -4.45 3.41
CA ALA A 90 1.58 -4.15 3.33
C ALA A 90 2.40 -5.40 3.03
N ILE A 91 3.41 -5.21 2.19
CA ILE A 91 4.30 -6.29 1.74
C ILE A 91 5.52 -6.35 2.66
N PRO A 92 5.74 -7.48 3.36
CA PRO A 92 6.90 -7.63 4.21
C PRO A 92 8.22 -7.59 3.42
N GLY A 93 9.21 -6.89 3.98
CA GLY A 93 10.52 -6.71 3.33
C GLY A 93 10.62 -5.45 2.48
N THR A 94 9.60 -4.60 2.51
CA THR A 94 9.62 -3.24 1.96
C THR A 94 10.36 -2.28 2.91
N SER A 95 10.84 -1.14 2.40
CA SER A 95 11.47 -0.10 3.21
C SER A 95 10.49 0.51 4.23
N ASP A 96 11.03 0.89 5.39
CA ASP A 96 10.26 1.50 6.47
C ASP A 96 9.62 2.83 6.04
N GLU A 97 10.33 3.61 5.21
CA GLU A 97 9.84 4.86 4.66
C GLU A 97 8.58 4.65 3.81
N LEU A 98 8.59 3.67 2.93
CA LEU A 98 7.44 3.37 2.06
C LEU A 98 6.22 2.88 2.84
N ILE A 99 6.43 2.09 3.91
CA ILE A 99 5.38 1.68 4.83
C ILE A 99 4.77 2.91 5.53
N THR A 100 5.62 3.82 6.02
CA THR A 100 5.17 5.04 6.70
C THR A 100 4.37 5.93 5.75
N ASN A 101 4.89 6.18 4.55
CA ASN A 101 4.24 7.02 3.54
C ASN A 101 2.89 6.43 3.09
N MET A 102 2.81 5.11 2.92
CA MET A 102 1.54 4.43 2.67
C MET A 102 0.55 4.61 3.83
N GLY A 103 1.06 4.56 5.08
CA GLY A 103 0.24 4.72 6.27
C GLY A 103 -0.53 6.04 6.32
N TYR A 104 0.01 7.12 5.79
CA TYR A 104 -0.68 8.41 5.71
C TYR A 104 -1.82 8.45 4.69
N LEU A 105 -1.81 7.56 3.70
CA LEU A 105 -2.78 7.55 2.61
C LEU A 105 -3.96 6.62 2.85
N VAL A 106 -3.82 5.64 3.75
CA VAL A 106 -4.80 4.58 3.94
C VAL A 106 -5.51 4.66 5.28
N ASP A 107 -6.72 4.13 5.35
CA ASP A 107 -7.48 4.02 6.60
C ASP A 107 -7.04 2.81 7.41
N ARG A 108 -6.58 1.78 6.74
CA ARG A 108 -6.08 0.55 7.37
C ARG A 108 -4.93 -0.04 6.59
N MET A 109 -3.92 -0.45 7.33
CA MET A 109 -2.83 -1.28 6.82
C MET A 109 -2.74 -2.57 7.63
N SER A 110 -2.55 -3.69 6.95
CA SER A 110 -2.39 -4.99 7.60
C SER A 110 -1.28 -5.79 6.96
N VAL A 111 -0.68 -6.67 7.73
CA VAL A 111 0.38 -7.60 7.28
C VAL A 111 -0.09 -9.02 7.56
N ASN A 112 0.14 -9.92 6.64
CA ASN A 112 -0.13 -11.34 6.86
C ASN A 112 1.00 -11.97 7.67
N LEU A 113 0.66 -12.59 8.80
CA LEU A 113 1.58 -13.43 9.57
C LEU A 113 1.81 -14.80 8.91
N GLU A 114 0.92 -15.17 8.00
CA GLU A 114 0.93 -16.39 7.21
C GLU A 114 0.68 -17.65 8.04
N LEU A 115 1.63 -18.04 8.90
CA LEU A 115 1.57 -19.26 9.69
C LEU A 115 1.95 -18.98 11.15
N PRO A 116 1.33 -19.68 12.11
CA PRO A 116 1.56 -19.45 13.53
C PRO A 116 2.91 -19.95 14.03
N THR A 117 3.55 -20.87 13.30
CA THR A 117 4.82 -21.49 13.71
C THR A 117 5.94 -21.22 12.72
N ILE A 118 7.16 -21.09 13.24
CA ILE A 118 8.37 -20.90 12.42
C ILE A 118 8.64 -22.14 11.55
N ASP A 119 8.41 -23.33 12.08
CA ASP A 119 8.62 -24.56 11.35
C ASP A 119 7.60 -24.75 10.23
N GLY A 120 6.34 -24.38 10.48
CA GLY A 120 5.32 -24.32 9.45
C GLY A 120 5.70 -23.34 8.33
N LEU A 121 6.19 -22.16 8.71
CA LEU A 121 6.61 -21.15 7.74
C LEU A 121 7.79 -21.65 6.88
N LYS A 122 8.80 -22.27 7.48
CA LYS A 122 9.92 -22.86 6.74
C LYS A 122 9.49 -23.94 5.75
N LYS A 123 8.52 -24.78 6.12
CA LYS A 123 8.03 -25.88 5.26
C LYS A 123 7.12 -25.40 4.13
N LEU A 124 6.27 -24.41 4.39
CA LEU A 124 5.20 -24.00 3.48
C LEU A 124 5.48 -22.68 2.74
N ALA A 125 6.34 -21.83 3.27
CA ALA A 125 6.72 -20.54 2.69
C ALA A 125 8.19 -20.21 2.97
N PRO A 126 9.16 -21.00 2.44
CA PRO A 126 10.59 -20.93 2.81
C PRO A 126 11.21 -19.56 2.49
N HIS A 127 10.66 -18.81 1.55
CA HIS A 127 11.14 -17.48 1.18
C HIS A 127 10.70 -16.36 2.15
N LYS A 128 9.82 -16.66 3.13
CA LYS A 128 9.32 -15.69 4.09
C LYS A 128 10.11 -15.76 5.41
N ASN A 129 10.64 -14.61 5.82
CA ASN A 129 11.41 -14.51 7.07
C ASN A 129 10.49 -13.97 8.19
N PRO A 130 10.37 -14.68 9.35
CA PRO A 130 9.53 -14.24 10.47
C PRO A 130 9.84 -12.81 10.96
N LYS A 131 11.13 -12.45 11.02
CA LYS A 131 11.54 -11.09 11.45
C LYS A 131 11.03 -10.03 10.50
N LYS A 132 11.09 -10.27 9.18
CA LYS A 132 10.56 -9.36 8.15
C LYS A 132 9.03 -9.28 8.16
N LEU A 133 8.32 -10.28 8.67
CA LEU A 133 6.87 -10.25 8.81
C LEU A 133 6.41 -9.39 10.00
N VAL A 134 7.15 -9.41 11.11
CA VAL A 134 6.77 -8.71 12.35
C VAL A 134 7.20 -7.25 12.35
N ALA A 135 8.32 -6.91 11.73
CA ALA A 135 8.84 -5.54 11.71
C ALA A 135 7.81 -4.50 11.20
N PRO A 136 7.16 -4.69 10.03
CA PRO A 136 6.15 -3.74 9.55
C PRO A 136 4.95 -3.59 10.49
N ILE A 137 4.58 -4.66 11.22
CA ILE A 137 3.45 -4.59 12.18
C ILE A 137 3.77 -3.62 13.31
N ARG A 138 4.97 -3.71 13.89
CA ARG A 138 5.43 -2.80 14.95
C ARG A 138 5.51 -1.37 14.45
N GLN A 139 6.03 -1.17 13.25
CA GLN A 139 6.12 0.14 12.64
C GLN A 139 4.75 0.77 12.42
N ILE A 140 3.80 0.03 11.85
CA ILE A 140 2.42 0.48 11.67
C ILE A 140 1.79 0.85 13.02
N GLN A 141 1.99 0.02 14.04
CA GLN A 141 1.47 0.27 15.39
C GLN A 141 2.05 1.56 15.97
N ASN A 142 3.36 1.76 15.90
CA ASN A 142 4.00 2.98 16.38
C ASN A 142 3.50 4.21 15.61
N GLY A 143 3.42 4.14 14.28
CA GLY A 143 2.88 5.23 13.47
C GLY A 143 1.44 5.60 13.82
N ILE A 144 0.58 4.62 14.16
CA ILE A 144 -0.78 4.88 14.63
C ILE A 144 -0.77 5.60 15.98
N VAL A 145 0.10 5.18 16.91
CA VAL A 145 0.22 5.82 18.23
C VAL A 145 0.70 7.26 18.08
N ASP A 146 1.76 7.48 17.31
CA ASP A 146 2.33 8.81 17.06
C ASP A 146 1.30 9.73 16.40
N HIS A 147 0.59 9.26 15.39
CA HIS A 147 -0.46 10.02 14.72
C HIS A 147 -1.60 10.40 15.68
N ARG A 148 -2.04 9.49 16.55
CA ARG A 148 -3.06 9.76 17.55
C ARG A 148 -2.60 10.80 18.59
N LEU A 149 -1.34 10.73 19.00
CA LEU A 149 -0.75 11.72 19.92
C LEU A 149 -0.62 13.11 19.26
N MET A 150 -0.37 13.17 17.96
CA MET A 150 -0.31 14.42 17.20
C MET A 150 -1.70 15.04 17.03
N ILE A 151 -2.74 14.26 16.76
CA ILE A 151 -4.12 14.74 16.67
C ILE A 151 -4.54 15.51 17.92
N GLY A 152 -4.19 15.03 19.12
CA GLY A 152 -4.50 15.72 20.38
C GLY A 152 -3.67 16.98 20.65
N LYS A 153 -2.63 17.26 19.85
CA LYS A 153 -1.71 18.42 20.03
C LYS A 153 -1.84 19.47 18.92
N ASP A 154 -2.31 19.09 17.78
CA ASP A 154 -2.40 19.97 16.60
C ASP A 154 -3.85 20.14 16.17
N ALA A 155 -4.40 21.33 16.43
CA ALA A 155 -5.76 21.68 16.05
C ALA A 155 -6.03 21.65 14.54
N SER A 156 -5.00 21.71 13.69
CA SER A 156 -5.15 21.55 12.25
C SER A 156 -5.45 20.10 11.88
N MET A 157 -4.93 19.15 12.62
CA MET A 157 -5.19 17.73 12.44
C MET A 157 -6.62 17.34 12.88
N GLU A 158 -7.11 17.92 13.96
CA GLU A 158 -8.50 17.69 14.42
C GLU A 158 -9.52 18.22 13.42
N ARG A 159 -9.28 19.40 12.87
CA ARG A 159 -10.16 20.02 11.86
C ARG A 159 -10.20 19.29 10.53
N SER A 160 -9.24 18.43 10.27
CA SER A 160 -9.15 17.68 9.01
C SER A 160 -9.95 16.38 8.99
N GLN A 161 -10.70 16.05 10.05
CA GLN A 161 -11.43 14.77 10.14
C GLN A 161 -12.39 14.52 8.99
N SER A 162 -13.04 15.55 8.46
CA SER A 162 -13.94 15.44 7.30
C SER A 162 -13.19 15.36 5.95
N ASN A 163 -11.91 15.72 5.93
CA ASN A 163 -11.08 15.72 4.74
C ASN A 163 -9.59 15.48 5.08
N LYS A 164 -9.35 14.48 5.91
CA LYS A 164 -8.06 14.13 6.51
C LYS A 164 -6.92 13.92 5.49
N TYR A 165 -7.25 13.64 4.23
CA TYR A 165 -6.27 13.39 3.19
C TYR A 165 -5.93 14.62 2.34
N LEU A 166 -6.81 15.63 2.30
CA LEU A 166 -6.66 16.78 1.41
C LEU A 166 -6.17 18.05 2.13
N LYS A 167 -6.32 18.13 3.45
CA LYS A 167 -6.02 19.36 4.22
C LYS A 167 -4.95 19.17 5.29
N HIS A 168 -4.40 17.98 5.41
CA HIS A 168 -3.44 17.68 6.46
C HIS A 168 -2.06 18.25 6.14
N THR A 169 -1.39 18.89 7.09
CA THR A 169 -0.04 19.45 6.94
C THR A 169 0.98 18.40 6.52
N ILE A 170 0.87 17.18 7.00
CA ILE A 170 1.71 16.04 6.58
C ILE A 170 1.56 15.75 5.07
N PHE A 171 0.38 16.00 4.53
CA PHE A 171 0.11 15.90 3.10
C PHE A 171 0.56 17.12 2.31
N GLN A 172 0.53 18.32 2.94
CA GLN A 172 1.03 19.55 2.31
C GLN A 172 2.55 19.53 2.18
N GLU A 173 3.26 18.85 3.08
CA GLU A 173 4.68 18.57 2.94
C GLU A 173 4.97 17.49 1.90
N ASN A 174 3.92 16.93 1.30
CA ASN A 174 3.96 16.00 0.20
C ASN A 174 4.95 14.83 0.45
N PRO A 175 4.47 13.68 1.01
CA PRO A 175 5.31 12.50 1.18
C PRO A 175 6.02 12.10 -0.12
N TYR A 176 5.44 12.45 -1.26
CA TYR A 176 6.03 12.30 -2.58
C TYR A 176 7.28 13.15 -2.80
N GLN A 177 7.35 14.38 -2.30
CA GLN A 177 8.57 15.20 -2.39
C GLN A 177 9.69 14.67 -1.49
N ARG A 178 9.37 14.12 -0.32
CA ARG A 178 10.35 13.43 0.52
C ARG A 178 10.94 12.21 -0.18
N ILE A 179 10.13 11.44 -0.89
CA ILE A 179 10.56 10.29 -1.66
C ILE A 179 11.48 10.71 -2.82
N GLN A 180 11.23 11.86 -3.44
CA GLN A 180 12.08 12.40 -4.52
C GLN A 180 13.42 12.96 -4.04
N THR A 181 13.48 13.46 -2.82
CA THR A 181 14.68 14.07 -2.25
C THR A 181 15.51 13.13 -1.37
N GLY A 182 14.92 12.02 -0.94
CA GLY A 182 15.59 10.98 -0.17
C GLY A 182 16.39 10.03 -1.05
N SER A 183 17.31 9.30 -0.45
CA SER A 183 18.08 8.20 -1.05
C SER A 183 17.21 6.95 -1.34
N SER A 184 15.90 7.09 -1.41
CA SER A 184 14.98 6.03 -1.72
C SER A 184 15.12 5.60 -3.17
N PRO A 185 15.16 4.30 -3.48
CA PRO A 185 15.12 3.79 -4.84
C PRO A 185 13.79 4.03 -5.56
N LEU A 186 12.82 4.67 -4.90
CA LEU A 186 11.62 5.20 -5.54
C LEU A 186 12.02 6.30 -6.51
N THR A 187 12.39 5.90 -7.69
CA THR A 187 12.49 6.76 -8.85
C THR A 187 11.11 7.21 -9.31
N LEU A 188 10.33 7.76 -8.40
CA LEU A 188 9.24 8.65 -8.77
C LEU A 188 9.79 9.93 -9.40
N ALA A 189 11.12 10.07 -9.44
CA ALA A 189 11.86 10.95 -10.32
C ALA A 189 11.94 10.43 -11.77
N ASP A 190 11.34 9.27 -12.08
CA ASP A 190 11.19 8.85 -13.47
C ASP A 190 10.35 9.92 -14.20
N PRO A 191 10.92 10.55 -15.23
CA PRO A 191 10.23 11.60 -16.01
C PRO A 191 8.88 11.14 -16.58
N SER A 192 8.72 9.84 -16.83
CA SER A 192 7.47 9.24 -17.31
C SER A 192 6.34 9.35 -16.29
N LEU A 193 6.66 9.34 -14.98
CA LEU A 193 5.69 9.46 -13.91
C LEU A 193 5.33 10.93 -13.60
N LYS A 194 6.24 11.87 -13.87
CA LYS A 194 5.95 13.31 -13.73
C LYS A 194 4.89 13.78 -14.72
N ASN A 195 4.81 13.17 -15.89
CA ASN A 195 3.82 13.53 -16.90
C ASN A 195 2.44 12.92 -16.63
N THR A 196 2.35 11.93 -15.77
CA THR A 196 1.07 11.29 -15.38
C THR A 196 0.41 12.02 -14.20
N LEU A 197 1.16 12.91 -13.52
CA LEU A 197 0.73 13.62 -12.31
C LEU A 197 0.38 15.11 -12.57
N ARG A 198 0.42 15.56 -13.82
CA ARG A 198 -0.02 16.90 -14.24
C ARG A 198 -1.41 16.89 -14.85
#